data_e9cfdd4568ce0ea57dbdc155a429e913
#
_entry.id   e9cfdd4568ce0ea57dbdc155a429e913
#
_cell.length_a   1.000
_cell.length_b   1.000
_cell.length_c   1.000
_cell.angle_alpha   90.00
_cell.angle_beta   90.00
_cell.angle_gamma   90.00
#
_symmetry.space_group_name_H-M   'P 1'
#
loop_
_entity.id
_entity.type
_entity.pdbx_description
1 polymer ?
#
loop_
_entity_poly.entity_id
_entity_poly.type
_entity_poly.pdbx_seq_one_letter_code
_entity_poly.pdbx_strand_id
1 'polypeptide(L)' 'MVTDPVCKMQIDESKAAGKSEYQGKTYYFCAMGCKKKFDESPQTYAK' A
#
# COMPACT_ATOMS: atom_id res chain seq x y z
N MET A 1 12.68 -2.14 3.82
CA MET A 1 11.71 -1.03 3.76
C MET A 1 10.88 -1.13 2.50
N VAL A 2 9.63 -0.78 2.60
CA VAL A 2 8.73 -0.76 1.45
C VAL A 2 8.12 0.62 1.32
N THR A 3 7.59 0.92 0.14
CA THR A 3 6.99 2.23 -0.12
C THR A 3 5.47 2.09 -0.20
N ASP A 4 4.77 2.90 0.59
CA ASP A 4 3.32 2.98 0.53
C ASP A 4 2.94 3.62 -0.81
N PRO A 5 2.17 2.92 -1.67
CA PRO A 5 1.86 3.46 -3.00
C PRO A 5 0.91 4.65 -2.95
N VAL A 6 0.16 4.81 -1.87
CA VAL A 6 -0.77 5.92 -1.74
C VAL A 6 -0.10 7.15 -1.16
N CYS A 7 0.58 6.98 -0.03
CA CYS A 7 1.29 8.08 0.63
C CYS A 7 2.65 8.35 0.02
N LYS A 8 3.23 7.32 -0.63
CA LYS A 8 4.57 7.38 -1.23
C LYS A 8 5.66 7.62 -0.19
N MET A 9 5.41 7.12 1.01
CA MET A 9 6.38 7.20 2.09
C MET A 9 6.98 5.83 2.33
N GLN A 10 8.26 5.81 2.72
CA GLN A 10 8.92 4.55 3.05
C GLN A 10 8.52 4.13 4.45
N ILE A 11 8.13 2.87 4.57
CA ILE A 11 7.71 2.30 5.84
C ILE A 11 8.38 0.94 6.02
N ASP A 12 8.45 0.51 7.27
CA ASP A 12 8.93 -0.82 7.61
C ASP A 12 7.77 -1.80 7.42
N GLU A 13 7.97 -2.84 6.62
CA GLU A 13 6.91 -3.79 6.34
C GLU A 13 6.38 -4.47 7.60
N SER A 14 7.21 -4.59 8.62
CA SER A 14 6.78 -5.17 9.89
C SER A 14 5.89 -4.21 10.69
N LYS A 15 5.91 -2.93 10.34
CA LYS A 15 5.11 -1.91 11.02
C LYS A 15 3.95 -1.42 10.17
N ALA A 16 3.73 -2.02 9.03
CA ALA A 16 2.64 -1.60 8.14
C ALA A 16 1.29 -1.84 8.81
N ALA A 17 0.39 -0.89 8.66
CA ALA A 17 -0.95 -1.00 9.21
C ALA A 17 -1.83 -1.95 8.40
N GLY A 18 -1.50 -2.14 7.13
CA GLY A 18 -2.23 -3.06 6.27
C GLY A 18 -1.42 -3.41 5.06
N LYS A 19 -1.92 -4.40 4.33
CA LYS A 19 -1.28 -4.81 3.08
C LYS A 19 -2.32 -5.29 2.09
N SER A 20 -1.99 -5.21 0.81
CA SER A 20 -2.84 -5.72 -0.26
C SER A 20 -1.97 -6.35 -1.33
N GLU A 21 -2.54 -7.30 -2.05
CA GLU A 21 -1.86 -7.91 -3.17
C GLU A 21 -2.61 -7.56 -4.46
N TYR A 22 -1.86 -7.12 -5.46
CA TYR A 22 -2.44 -6.71 -6.73
C TYR A 22 -1.49 -7.09 -7.86
N GLN A 23 -1.99 -7.89 -8.79
CA GLN A 23 -1.23 -8.35 -9.96
C GLN A 23 0.10 -8.99 -9.57
N GLY A 24 0.08 -9.83 -8.54
CA GLY A 24 1.25 -10.57 -8.10
C GLY A 24 2.24 -9.80 -7.27
N LYS A 25 1.90 -8.56 -6.92
CA LYS A 25 2.76 -7.74 -6.05
C LYS A 25 2.06 -7.45 -4.74
N THR A 26 2.82 -7.46 -3.67
CA THR A 26 2.31 -7.13 -2.34
C THR A 26 2.62 -5.68 -2.03
N TYR A 27 1.61 -4.95 -1.61
CA TYR A 27 1.74 -3.54 -1.25
C TYR A 27 1.45 -3.37 0.23
N TYR A 28 2.23 -2.53 0.88
CA TYR A 28 2.09 -2.24 2.30
C TYR A 28 1.67 -0.80 2.48
N PHE A 29 0.94 -0.55 3.56
CA PHE A 29 0.35 0.77 3.79
C PHE A 29 0.66 1.25 5.19
N CYS A 30 0.96 2.54 5.29
CA CYS A 30 1.29 3.16 6.56
C CYS A 30 0.06 3.35 7.45
N ALA A 31 -1.12 3.35 6.86
CA ALA A 31 -2.37 3.51 7.59
C ALA A 31 -3.48 2.78 6.86
N MET A 32 -4.53 2.41 7.61
CA MET A 32 -5.67 1.71 7.01
C MET A 32 -6.38 2.58 5.98
N GLY A 33 -6.37 3.89 6.17
CA GLY A 33 -6.95 4.79 5.19
C GLY A 33 -6.27 4.70 3.84
N CYS A 34 -4.95 4.52 3.84
CA CYS A 34 -4.20 4.34 2.60
C CYS A 34 -4.57 3.02 1.92
N LYS A 35 -4.70 1.96 2.72
CA LYS A 35 -5.12 0.67 2.18
C LYS A 35 -6.49 0.77 1.54
N LYS A 36 -7.40 1.46 2.19
CA LYS A 36 -8.76 1.62 1.68
C LYS A 36 -8.77 2.37 0.35
N LYS A 37 -7.99 3.42 0.26
CA LYS A 37 -7.88 4.18 -0.99
C LYS A 37 -7.30 3.33 -2.11
N PHE A 38 -6.30 2.52 -1.79
CA PHE A 38 -5.73 1.61 -2.77
C PHE A 38 -6.76 0.61 -3.26
N ASP A 39 -7.53 0.02 -2.35
CA ASP A 39 -8.54 -0.97 -2.72
C ASP A 39 -9.64 -0.37 -3.59
N GLU A 40 -9.92 0.92 -3.44
CA GLU A 40 -10.91 1.60 -4.28
C GLU A 40 -10.41 1.82 -5.70
N SER A 41 -9.12 2.11 -5.86
CA SER A 41 -8.56 2.41 -7.17
C SER A 41 -7.13 1.87 -7.28
N PRO A 42 -6.98 0.55 -7.26
CA PRO A 42 -5.63 -0.03 -7.26
C PRO A 42 -4.83 0.32 -8.50
N GLN A 43 -5.47 0.40 -9.65
CA GLN A 43 -4.74 0.72 -10.88
C GLN A 43 -4.22 2.15 -10.89
N THR A 44 -4.77 3.03 -10.07
CA THR A 44 -4.28 4.40 -9.97
C THR A 44 -2.95 4.45 -9.22
N TYR A 45 -2.81 3.61 -8.21
CA TYR A 45 -1.63 3.63 -7.34
C TYR A 45 -0.61 2.57 -7.70
N ALA A 46 -1.05 1.45 -8.25
CA ALA A 46 -0.18 0.32 -8.56
C ALA A 46 0.15 0.26 -10.04
N LYS A 47 0.77 1.28 -10.54
CA LYS A 47 1.13 1.34 -11.96
C LYS A 47 2.37 0.54 -12.29
#